data_3095344f8fdf3c36b1df20c8ffa53db2
#
_entry.id   3095344f8fdf3c36b1df20c8ffa53db2
#
_cell.length_a   1.000
_cell.length_b   1.000
_cell.length_c   1.000
_cell.angle_alpha   90.00
_cell.angle_beta   90.00
_cell.angle_gamma   90.00
#
_symmetry.space_group_name_H-M   'P 1'
#
loop_
_entity.id
_entity.type
_entity.pdbx_description
1 polymer ?
#
loop_
_entity_poly.entity_id
_entity_poly.type
_entity_poly.pdbx_seq_one_letter_code
_entity_poly.pdbx_strand_id
1 'polypeptide(L)'
;MKRWSRGSVNGGTALNSRAMRRLLFIGSTHLLLLFSILLTPAATAADKEENQSKKKKIGVWFPANDFYPGYIADPIRPQNALSLQWLSDTEIPETGGQRFGLRLGGSFGIRRWHPEGEPHKGWQLSFEGGFTGQFDLAWSWDNTGWDGYYGIYLSRMITPTFGFRVGTQHDSSHIGDEYSERTGRKRIHYTREEGIFGVSWKFRPYVTGYAEVGVGNGLAGSVTSRLQFGVQYVSEPRFWKGRASHFAAFDLRTYEETDWTTRLTVQAGYRIPVGDRSSAHRVAFEWGTGRSVMGQFLWYKETWFTLGWYYDF
;
A
#
# COMPACT_ATOMS: atom_id res chain seq x y z
N MET A 1 -45.04 -1.82 31.05
CA MET A 1 -45.46 -0.51 30.53
C MET A 1 -44.58 0.59 31.12
N LYS A 2 -43.61 1.11 30.41
CA LYS A 2 -42.97 2.39 30.72
C LYS A 2 -42.66 3.06 29.37
N ARG A 3 -43.35 4.18 29.10
CA ARG A 3 -43.16 5.05 27.96
C ARG A 3 -41.84 5.78 28.10
N TRP A 4 -41.02 5.77 27.05
CA TRP A 4 -39.90 6.68 26.89
C TRP A 4 -40.28 7.81 25.95
N SER A 5 -40.21 9.04 26.45
CA SER A 5 -40.48 10.29 25.77
C SER A 5 -39.35 10.61 24.75
N ARG A 6 -39.74 11.04 23.57
CA ARG A 6 -38.86 11.63 22.54
C ARG A 6 -38.37 13.01 23.01
N GLY A 7 -37.09 13.17 23.17
CA GLY A 7 -36.43 14.46 23.25
C GLY A 7 -35.95 14.87 21.86
N SER A 8 -36.52 15.94 21.33
CA SER A 8 -36.04 16.61 20.12
C SER A 8 -34.78 17.40 20.44
N VAL A 9 -33.67 17.11 19.77
CA VAL A 9 -32.51 17.99 19.73
C VAL A 9 -32.41 18.54 18.29
N ASN A 10 -32.99 19.74 18.10
CA ASN A 10 -32.70 20.64 16.98
C ASN A 10 -31.43 21.41 17.32
N GLY A 11 -30.43 21.40 16.43
CA GLY A 11 -29.24 22.22 16.56
C GLY A 11 -28.12 21.82 15.61
N GLY A 12 -28.44 21.55 14.34
CA GLY A 12 -27.44 21.41 13.28
C GLY A 12 -27.17 22.76 12.62
N THR A 13 -26.09 23.42 12.97
CA THR A 13 -25.58 24.58 12.21
C THR A 13 -25.16 24.13 10.82
N ALA A 14 -25.96 24.45 9.82
CA ALA A 14 -25.62 24.29 8.42
C ALA A 14 -24.41 25.16 8.08
N LEU A 15 -23.23 24.56 8.01
CA LEU A 15 -22.04 25.20 7.46
C LEU A 15 -22.27 25.55 5.99
N ASN A 16 -22.13 26.84 5.70
CA ASN A 16 -22.44 27.49 4.46
C ASN A 16 -21.67 26.88 3.28
N SER A 17 -22.36 26.26 2.34
CA SER A 17 -21.79 25.54 1.17
C SER A 17 -20.83 26.37 0.31
N ARG A 18 -20.88 27.71 0.42
CA ARG A 18 -19.96 28.64 -0.25
C ARG A 18 -18.58 28.73 0.42
N ALA A 19 -18.51 28.55 1.73
CA ALA A 19 -17.23 28.52 2.45
C ALA A 19 -16.47 27.23 2.18
N MET A 20 -17.17 26.10 2.09
CA MET A 20 -16.60 24.78 1.77
C MET A 20 -16.07 24.71 0.33
N ARG A 21 -16.76 25.32 -0.64
CA ARG A 21 -16.26 25.43 -2.03
C ARG A 21 -15.03 26.33 -2.16
N ARG A 22 -14.88 27.36 -1.32
CA ARG A 22 -13.67 28.21 -1.30
C ARG A 22 -12.47 27.49 -0.69
N LEU A 23 -12.67 26.69 0.36
CA LEU A 23 -11.61 25.85 0.96
C LEU A 23 -11.13 24.75 0.02
N LEU A 24 -12.03 24.12 -0.76
CA LEU A 24 -11.68 23.12 -1.77
C LEU A 24 -10.88 23.73 -2.95
N PHE A 25 -11.19 24.97 -3.34
CA PHE A 25 -10.45 25.66 -4.40
C PHE A 25 -9.07 26.15 -3.94
N ILE A 26 -8.92 26.53 -2.67
CA ILE A 26 -7.64 26.92 -2.07
C ILE A 26 -6.73 25.69 -1.86
N GLY A 27 -7.28 24.55 -1.44
CA GLY A 27 -6.53 23.30 -1.27
C GLY A 27 -5.94 22.75 -2.59
N SER A 28 -6.73 22.78 -3.67
CA SER A 28 -6.28 22.30 -4.99
C SER A 28 -5.24 23.22 -5.64
N THR A 29 -5.35 24.53 -5.44
CA THR A 29 -4.35 25.49 -5.94
C THR A 29 -3.03 25.43 -5.18
N HIS A 30 -3.04 25.14 -3.87
CA HIS A 30 -1.82 24.97 -3.09
C HIS A 30 -1.10 23.65 -3.40
N LEU A 31 -1.84 22.58 -3.71
CA LEU A 31 -1.25 21.31 -4.15
C LEU A 31 -0.59 21.45 -5.53
N LEU A 32 -1.22 22.20 -6.45
CA LEU A 32 -0.64 22.53 -7.76
C LEU A 32 0.56 23.47 -7.64
N LEU A 33 0.57 24.40 -6.67
CA LEU A 33 1.71 25.26 -6.39
C LEU A 33 2.89 24.49 -5.76
N LEU A 34 2.65 23.57 -4.85
CA LEU A 34 3.67 22.67 -4.33
C LEU A 34 4.25 21.77 -5.43
N PHE A 35 3.41 21.30 -6.35
CA PHE A 35 3.87 20.52 -7.51
C PHE A 35 4.69 21.35 -8.49
N SER A 36 4.35 22.65 -8.69
CA SER A 36 5.12 23.56 -9.55
C SER A 36 6.46 23.97 -8.92
N ILE A 37 6.53 24.10 -7.59
CA ILE A 37 7.78 24.41 -6.88
C ILE A 37 8.74 23.20 -6.91
N LEU A 38 8.24 21.98 -6.88
CA LEU A 38 9.04 20.75 -7.02
C LEU A 38 9.49 20.51 -8.46
N LEU A 39 8.83 21.11 -9.47
CA LEU A 39 9.18 21.01 -10.88
C LEU A 39 10.02 22.17 -11.41
N THR A 40 10.17 23.26 -10.65
CA THR A 40 11.13 24.30 -11.03
C THR A 40 12.55 23.79 -10.80
N PRO A 41 13.35 23.58 -11.85
CA PRO A 41 14.76 23.33 -11.64
C PRO A 41 15.34 24.57 -10.91
N ALA A 42 16.10 24.31 -9.83
CA ALA A 42 16.85 25.36 -9.17
C ALA A 42 17.80 26.02 -10.17
N ALA A 43 17.39 27.15 -10.71
CA ALA A 43 18.07 27.87 -11.79
C ALA A 43 19.29 28.68 -11.32
N THR A 44 19.85 28.41 -10.15
CA THR A 44 20.94 29.20 -9.56
C THR A 44 22.24 28.44 -9.28
N ALA A 45 22.35 27.17 -9.74
CA ALA A 45 23.62 26.42 -9.70
C ALA A 45 24.14 26.03 -11.11
N ALA A 46 23.60 26.61 -12.20
CA ALA A 46 23.79 26.12 -13.56
C ALA A 46 24.99 26.72 -14.28
N ASP A 47 25.71 27.67 -13.70
CA ASP A 47 26.79 28.37 -14.43
C ASP A 47 28.21 27.83 -14.21
N LYS A 48 28.39 26.66 -13.59
CA LYS A 48 29.72 26.05 -13.40
C LYS A 48 29.91 24.62 -13.89
N GLU A 49 28.93 24.00 -14.55
CA GLU A 49 29.08 22.63 -15.11
C GLU A 49 28.92 22.58 -16.65
N GLU A 50 29.36 23.56 -17.38
CA GLU A 50 29.21 23.63 -18.86
C GLU A 50 30.14 22.69 -19.63
N ASN A 51 30.86 21.75 -19.00
CA ASN A 51 31.75 20.83 -19.66
C ASN A 51 31.63 19.36 -19.26
N GLN A 52 30.53 18.93 -18.67
CA GLN A 52 30.21 17.49 -18.63
C GLN A 52 29.47 17.15 -19.93
N SER A 53 30.12 16.35 -20.80
CA SER A 53 29.51 15.81 -22.02
C SER A 53 28.10 15.30 -21.67
N LYS A 54 27.06 15.87 -22.30
CA LYS A 54 25.66 15.50 -22.06
C LYS A 54 25.50 14.00 -22.33
N LYS A 55 25.53 13.16 -21.27
CA LYS A 55 25.32 11.72 -21.40
C LYS A 55 24.03 11.47 -22.15
N LYS A 56 24.06 10.61 -23.14
CA LYS A 56 22.86 10.21 -23.90
C LYS A 56 21.81 9.65 -22.93
N LYS A 57 20.56 10.08 -23.08
CA LYS A 57 19.46 9.50 -22.31
C LYS A 57 19.01 8.21 -22.99
N ILE A 58 18.93 7.13 -22.20
CA ILE A 58 18.45 5.81 -22.63
C ILE A 58 17.05 5.59 -22.06
N GLY A 59 16.14 5.09 -22.90
CA GLY A 59 14.82 4.64 -22.49
C GLY A 59 14.73 3.12 -22.60
N VAL A 60 14.39 2.44 -21.49
CA VAL A 60 14.22 1.00 -21.44
C VAL A 60 12.74 0.70 -21.19
N TRP A 61 12.12 -0.09 -22.06
CA TRP A 61 10.79 -0.61 -21.88
C TRP A 61 10.83 -1.89 -21.02
N PHE A 62 9.87 -2.05 -20.13
CA PHE A 62 9.69 -3.21 -19.25
C PHE A 62 11.00 -3.61 -18.53
N PRO A 63 11.58 -2.68 -17.74
CA PRO A 63 12.80 -2.97 -16.99
C PRO A 63 12.57 -4.16 -16.06
N ALA A 64 13.57 -5.03 -15.93
CA ALA A 64 13.48 -6.29 -15.18
C ALA A 64 13.29 -6.11 -13.66
N ASN A 65 13.55 -4.92 -13.13
CA ASN A 65 13.40 -4.61 -11.70
C ASN A 65 12.82 -3.21 -11.50
N ASP A 66 12.21 -2.96 -10.36
CA ASP A 66 11.72 -1.65 -9.99
C ASP A 66 12.79 -0.81 -9.27
N PHE A 67 12.72 0.52 -9.45
CA PHE A 67 13.54 1.45 -8.69
C PHE A 67 13.07 1.53 -7.23
N TYR A 68 11.77 1.57 -7.04
CA TYR A 68 11.18 1.73 -5.72
C TYR A 68 10.90 0.35 -5.10
N PRO A 69 11.30 0.12 -3.84
CA PRO A 69 11.16 -1.20 -3.24
C PRO A 69 9.69 -1.54 -2.95
N GLY A 70 9.38 -2.83 -3.03
CA GLY A 70 8.16 -3.38 -2.49
C GLY A 70 8.13 -3.32 -0.96
N TYR A 71 6.91 -3.18 -0.38
CA TYR A 71 6.69 -3.21 1.07
C TYR A 71 6.35 -4.63 1.49
N ILE A 72 7.35 -5.37 2.02
CA ILE A 72 7.25 -6.82 2.26
C ILE A 72 6.11 -7.16 3.21
N ALA A 73 5.96 -6.42 4.31
CA ALA A 73 4.97 -6.68 5.36
C ALA A 73 3.64 -5.95 5.15
N ASP A 74 3.45 -5.22 4.04
CA ASP A 74 2.18 -4.57 3.74
C ASP A 74 1.14 -5.60 3.27
N PRO A 75 0.06 -5.85 4.05
CA PRO A 75 -0.92 -6.86 3.70
C PRO A 75 -1.89 -6.43 2.60
N ILE A 76 -1.91 -5.15 2.20
CA ILE A 76 -2.80 -4.62 1.15
C ILE A 76 -2.09 -4.57 -0.20
N ARG A 77 -0.77 -4.35 -0.21
CA ARG A 77 -0.04 -4.21 -1.45
C ARG A 77 -0.22 -5.42 -2.37
N PRO A 78 -0.33 -5.20 -3.70
CA PRO A 78 -0.37 -6.29 -4.67
C PRO A 78 0.85 -7.21 -4.57
N GLN A 79 0.60 -8.47 -4.36
CA GLN A 79 1.58 -9.54 -4.30
C GLN A 79 0.88 -10.87 -4.60
N ASN A 80 1.62 -11.90 -5.00
CA ASN A 80 1.05 -13.24 -5.13
C ASN A 80 1.26 -13.98 -3.82
N ALA A 81 0.18 -14.47 -3.22
CA ALA A 81 0.25 -15.23 -2.00
C ALA A 81 -0.90 -16.20 -1.83
N LEU A 82 -0.58 -17.33 -1.20
CA LEU A 82 -1.53 -18.25 -0.60
C LEU A 82 -1.24 -18.30 0.89
N SER A 83 -2.26 -18.17 1.73
CA SER A 83 -2.04 -18.08 3.17
C SER A 83 -3.14 -18.73 3.98
N LEU A 84 -2.73 -19.29 5.12
CA LEU A 84 -3.64 -19.70 6.18
C LEU A 84 -3.52 -18.70 7.32
N GLN A 85 -4.64 -18.15 7.75
CA GLN A 85 -4.74 -17.14 8.78
C GLN A 85 -5.54 -17.68 9.97
N TRP A 86 -5.03 -17.45 11.18
CA TRP A 86 -5.70 -17.71 12.46
C TRP A 86 -5.95 -16.39 13.15
N LEU A 87 -7.21 -16.12 13.45
CA LEU A 87 -7.66 -14.92 14.16
C LEU A 87 -7.67 -15.23 15.64
N SER A 88 -6.87 -14.51 16.43
CA SER A 88 -6.96 -14.58 17.90
C SER A 88 -8.03 -13.62 18.42
N ASP A 89 -8.41 -12.61 17.62
CA ASP A 89 -9.48 -11.68 17.88
C ASP A 89 -10.05 -11.11 16.58
N THR A 90 -11.37 -10.92 16.51
CA THR A 90 -12.05 -10.27 15.37
C THR A 90 -13.35 -9.63 15.83
N GLU A 91 -13.52 -8.36 15.46
CA GLU A 91 -14.79 -7.64 15.64
C GLU A 91 -15.73 -7.86 14.44
N ILE A 92 -15.31 -8.55 13.37
CA ILE A 92 -16.18 -8.81 12.21
C ILE A 92 -17.21 -9.85 12.62
N PRO A 93 -18.52 -9.48 12.60
CA PRO A 93 -19.58 -10.38 13.06
C PRO A 93 -19.65 -11.66 12.24
N GLU A 94 -20.01 -12.75 12.89
CA GLU A 94 -20.34 -14.03 12.24
C GLU A 94 -19.23 -14.57 11.33
N THR A 95 -17.96 -14.35 11.68
CA THR A 95 -16.80 -14.96 11.03
C THR A 95 -16.13 -15.98 11.94
N GLY A 96 -15.54 -17.02 11.33
CA GLY A 96 -14.74 -18.00 12.05
C GLY A 96 -13.35 -17.51 12.40
N GLY A 97 -12.66 -18.28 13.24
CA GLY A 97 -11.29 -18.00 13.67
C GLY A 97 -10.21 -18.41 12.66
N GLN A 98 -10.57 -18.94 11.50
CA GLN A 98 -9.62 -19.39 10.49
C GLN A 98 -10.05 -18.94 9.10
N ARG A 99 -9.11 -18.39 8.34
CA ARG A 99 -9.34 -17.97 6.96
C ARG A 99 -8.24 -18.47 6.04
N PHE A 100 -8.62 -18.74 4.79
CA PHE A 100 -7.70 -18.86 3.69
C PHE A 100 -7.63 -17.52 2.96
N GLY A 101 -6.41 -17.04 2.70
CA GLY A 101 -6.15 -15.81 1.94
C GLY A 101 -5.56 -16.13 0.58
N LEU A 102 -6.12 -15.53 -0.45
CA LEU A 102 -5.60 -15.53 -1.82
C LEU A 102 -5.24 -14.10 -2.20
N ARG A 103 -4.02 -13.87 -2.67
CA ARG A 103 -3.59 -12.60 -3.27
C ARG A 103 -2.98 -12.87 -4.63
N LEU A 104 -3.39 -12.10 -5.63
CA LEU A 104 -2.85 -12.16 -6.98
C LEU A 104 -2.53 -10.75 -7.42
N GLY A 105 -1.28 -10.47 -7.77
CA GLY A 105 -0.88 -9.15 -8.21
C GLY A 105 0.62 -8.91 -8.10
N GLY A 106 1.01 -7.71 -8.48
CA GLY A 106 2.41 -7.31 -8.45
C GLY A 106 2.63 -5.89 -8.95
N SER A 107 3.90 -5.52 -9.01
CA SER A 107 4.39 -4.29 -9.60
C SER A 107 5.26 -4.60 -10.80
N PHE A 108 5.15 -3.80 -11.85
CA PHE A 108 6.06 -3.88 -12.96
C PHE A 108 6.39 -2.51 -13.54
N GLY A 109 7.66 -2.33 -13.91
CA GLY A 109 8.11 -1.16 -14.62
C GLY A 109 7.56 -1.12 -16.05
N ILE A 110 6.91 -0.04 -16.42
CA ILE A 110 6.47 0.20 -17.81
C ILE A 110 7.63 0.76 -18.61
N ARG A 111 8.28 1.80 -18.09
CA ARG A 111 9.38 2.47 -18.78
C ARG A 111 10.34 3.12 -17.81
N ARG A 112 11.63 2.99 -18.09
CA ARG A 112 12.71 3.65 -17.35
C ARG A 112 13.50 4.58 -18.27
N TRP A 113 13.84 5.76 -17.77
CA TRP A 113 14.69 6.73 -18.44
C TRP A 113 15.89 7.02 -17.54
N HIS A 114 17.09 6.81 -18.06
CA HIS A 114 18.33 7.05 -17.31
C HIS A 114 19.47 7.54 -18.21
N PRO A 115 20.50 8.20 -17.66
CA PRO A 115 21.71 8.51 -18.38
C PRO A 115 22.45 7.22 -18.78
N GLU A 116 23.10 7.23 -19.92
CA GLU A 116 23.93 6.12 -20.40
C GLU A 116 25.02 5.77 -19.37
N GLY A 117 25.18 4.48 -19.05
CA GLY A 117 26.10 3.98 -18.04
C GLY A 117 25.64 4.16 -16.58
N GLU A 118 24.46 4.76 -16.32
CA GLU A 118 23.96 4.99 -14.97
C GLU A 118 22.51 4.47 -14.78
N PRO A 119 22.28 3.15 -14.94
CA PRO A 119 20.92 2.59 -14.90
C PRO A 119 20.19 2.74 -13.56
N HIS A 120 20.94 3.07 -12.50
CA HIS A 120 20.40 3.32 -11.15
C HIS A 120 19.96 4.79 -10.95
N LYS A 121 20.21 5.67 -11.90
CA LYS A 121 19.74 7.07 -11.89
C LYS A 121 18.62 7.24 -12.89
N GLY A 122 17.72 8.18 -12.62
CA GLY A 122 16.68 8.54 -13.58
C GLY A 122 15.28 8.33 -13.05
N TRP A 123 14.34 8.17 -13.97
CA TRP A 123 12.93 8.05 -13.68
C TRP A 123 12.40 6.69 -14.14
N GLN A 124 11.43 6.15 -13.43
CA GLN A 124 10.70 4.97 -13.86
C GLN A 124 9.21 5.16 -13.68
N LEU A 125 8.45 4.89 -14.73
CA LEU A 125 7.01 4.73 -14.69
C LEU A 125 6.71 3.25 -14.41
N SER A 126 5.91 2.98 -13.38
CA SER A 126 5.50 1.63 -12.97
C SER A 126 3.98 1.56 -12.81
N PHE A 127 3.45 0.36 -12.98
CA PHE A 127 2.09 -0.01 -12.64
C PHE A 127 2.11 -1.03 -11.52
N GLU A 128 1.21 -0.88 -10.56
CA GLU A 128 0.91 -1.87 -9.55
C GLU A 128 -0.55 -2.28 -9.67
N GLY A 129 -0.86 -3.56 -9.53
CA GLY A 129 -2.24 -4.00 -9.56
C GLY A 129 -2.40 -5.37 -8.94
N GLY A 130 -3.57 -5.60 -8.35
CA GLY A 130 -3.83 -6.87 -7.71
C GLY A 130 -5.23 -7.01 -7.13
N PHE A 131 -5.43 -8.19 -6.61
CA PHE A 131 -6.67 -8.68 -6.03
C PHE A 131 -6.35 -9.44 -4.76
N THR A 132 -7.17 -9.25 -3.73
CA THR A 132 -7.09 -9.98 -2.46
C THR A 132 -8.47 -10.55 -2.13
N GLY A 133 -8.55 -11.85 -1.86
CA GLY A 133 -9.76 -12.52 -1.39
C GLY A 133 -9.53 -13.23 -0.06
N GLN A 134 -10.54 -13.26 0.79
CA GLN A 134 -10.55 -14.00 2.06
C GLN A 134 -11.73 -14.97 2.12
N PHE A 135 -11.45 -16.20 2.56
CA PHE A 135 -12.41 -17.30 2.64
C PHE A 135 -12.46 -17.83 4.06
N ASP A 136 -13.64 -17.88 4.64
CA ASP A 136 -13.85 -18.35 6.01
C ASP A 136 -13.96 -19.87 6.06
N LEU A 137 -13.01 -20.52 6.71
CA LEU A 137 -12.94 -21.97 6.77
C LEU A 137 -14.01 -22.60 7.68
N ALA A 138 -14.52 -21.84 8.66
CA ALA A 138 -15.60 -22.32 9.55
C ALA A 138 -16.96 -22.42 8.83
N TRP A 139 -17.12 -21.71 7.73
CA TRP A 139 -18.34 -21.61 6.95
C TRP A 139 -18.15 -22.18 5.53
N SER A 140 -17.55 -23.37 5.42
CA SER A 140 -17.41 -24.07 4.14
C SER A 140 -16.71 -23.30 3.03
N TRP A 141 -15.72 -22.48 3.39
CA TRP A 141 -14.98 -21.60 2.48
C TRP A 141 -15.80 -20.42 1.93
N ASP A 142 -16.80 -19.95 2.68
CA ASP A 142 -17.54 -18.76 2.29
C ASP A 142 -16.57 -17.61 1.98
N ASN A 143 -16.75 -16.98 0.83
CA ASN A 143 -16.02 -15.76 0.52
C ASN A 143 -16.49 -14.64 1.47
N THR A 144 -15.60 -14.18 2.35
CA THR A 144 -15.89 -13.07 3.28
C THR A 144 -15.89 -11.73 2.54
N GLY A 145 -15.01 -11.59 1.56
CA GLY A 145 -14.88 -10.41 0.74
C GLY A 145 -13.65 -10.45 -0.16
N TRP A 146 -13.58 -9.48 -1.06
CA TRP A 146 -12.43 -9.29 -1.92
C TRP A 146 -12.19 -7.81 -2.20
N ASP A 147 -10.91 -7.46 -2.36
CA ASP A 147 -10.46 -6.11 -2.66
C ASP A 147 -9.68 -6.10 -3.96
N GLY A 148 -9.95 -5.10 -4.79
CA GLY A 148 -9.19 -4.79 -5.98
C GLY A 148 -8.33 -3.57 -5.76
N TYR A 149 -7.13 -3.59 -6.31
CA TYR A 149 -6.13 -2.54 -6.19
C TYR A 149 -5.48 -2.28 -7.53
N TYR A 150 -5.27 -1.02 -7.90
CA TYR A 150 -4.34 -0.65 -8.95
C TYR A 150 -3.78 0.76 -8.71
N GLY A 151 -2.57 1.00 -9.25
CA GLY A 151 -1.91 2.30 -9.15
C GLY A 151 -0.89 2.52 -10.25
N ILE A 152 -0.63 3.78 -10.56
CA ILE A 152 0.41 4.21 -11.50
C ILE A 152 1.36 5.14 -10.75
N TYR A 153 2.65 4.85 -10.83
CA TYR A 153 3.67 5.57 -10.07
C TYR A 153 4.82 6.01 -10.95
N LEU A 154 5.29 7.21 -10.69
CA LEU A 154 6.55 7.72 -11.20
C LEU A 154 7.56 7.73 -10.06
N SER A 155 8.62 6.96 -10.16
CA SER A 155 9.68 6.85 -9.16
C SER A 155 10.99 7.39 -9.65
N ARG A 156 11.83 7.87 -8.71
CA ARG A 156 13.17 8.34 -8.98
C ARG A 156 14.12 7.97 -7.84
N MET A 157 15.30 7.45 -8.21
CA MET A 157 16.43 7.34 -7.29
C MET A 157 17.22 8.63 -7.30
N ILE A 158 17.37 9.27 -6.16
CA ILE A 158 18.22 10.46 -5.94
C ILE A 158 19.65 10.03 -5.71
N THR A 159 19.83 8.98 -4.90
CA THR A 159 21.11 8.29 -4.68
C THR A 159 20.90 6.78 -4.88
N PRO A 160 21.96 5.95 -4.93
CA PRO A 160 21.78 4.49 -4.99
C PRO A 160 20.99 3.88 -3.82
N THR A 161 20.80 4.64 -2.74
CA THR A 161 20.15 4.17 -1.52
C THR A 161 18.89 4.94 -1.14
N PHE A 162 18.61 6.10 -1.76
CA PHE A 162 17.47 6.94 -1.44
C PHE A 162 16.69 7.29 -2.70
N GLY A 163 15.39 7.09 -2.63
CA GLY A 163 14.47 7.41 -3.73
C GLY A 163 13.10 7.84 -3.23
N PHE A 164 12.29 8.32 -4.17
CA PHE A 164 10.90 8.66 -3.92
C PHE A 164 10.00 8.15 -5.03
N ARG A 165 8.70 8.07 -4.73
CA ARG A 165 7.65 7.83 -5.72
C ARG A 165 6.50 8.83 -5.54
N VAL A 166 5.86 9.19 -6.65
CA VAL A 166 4.58 9.89 -6.69
C VAL A 166 3.65 9.13 -7.61
N GLY A 167 2.37 9.17 -7.35
CA GLY A 167 1.43 8.45 -8.19
C GLY A 167 0.00 8.56 -7.72
N THR A 168 -0.84 7.74 -8.31
CA THR A 168 -2.23 7.58 -7.92
C THR A 168 -2.53 6.10 -7.67
N GLN A 169 -3.45 5.86 -6.76
CA GLN A 169 -3.87 4.54 -6.34
C GLN A 169 -5.39 4.49 -6.25
N HIS A 170 -5.94 3.39 -6.71
CA HIS A 170 -7.35 3.04 -6.56
C HIS A 170 -7.46 1.77 -5.72
N ASP A 171 -8.31 1.81 -4.71
CA ASP A 171 -8.74 0.66 -3.93
C ASP A 171 -10.25 0.51 -4.02
N SER A 172 -10.75 -0.68 -4.28
CA SER A 172 -12.17 -1.02 -4.22
C SER A 172 -12.38 -2.29 -3.42
N SER A 173 -13.47 -2.35 -2.67
CA SER A 173 -13.77 -3.49 -1.81
C SER A 173 -15.20 -3.97 -1.99
N HIS A 174 -15.34 -5.29 -1.99
CA HIS A 174 -16.60 -5.99 -2.14
C HIS A 174 -16.78 -6.99 -1.01
N ILE A 175 -17.99 -7.04 -0.45
CA ILE A 175 -18.39 -8.11 0.45
C ILE A 175 -18.60 -9.39 -0.35
N GLY A 176 -18.28 -10.55 0.20
CA GLY A 176 -18.57 -11.84 -0.42
C GLY A 176 -20.06 -12.14 -0.43
N ASP A 177 -20.53 -12.73 -1.50
CA ASP A 177 -21.97 -13.01 -1.67
C ASP A 177 -22.45 -14.01 -0.62
N GLU A 178 -21.71 -15.09 -0.36
CA GLU A 178 -22.04 -16.11 0.64
C GLU A 178 -22.08 -15.51 2.06
N TYR A 179 -21.09 -14.67 2.42
CA TYR A 179 -21.10 -13.98 3.69
C TYR A 179 -22.29 -13.01 3.81
N SER A 180 -22.59 -12.25 2.74
CA SER A 180 -23.71 -11.31 2.67
C SER A 180 -25.06 -12.02 2.82
N GLU A 181 -25.26 -13.15 2.12
CA GLU A 181 -26.48 -13.94 2.18
C GLU A 181 -26.70 -14.55 3.58
N ARG A 182 -25.64 -15.12 4.17
CA ARG A 182 -25.71 -15.75 5.49
C ARG A 182 -25.95 -14.77 6.63
N THR A 183 -25.31 -13.59 6.58
CA THR A 183 -25.36 -12.62 7.69
C THR A 183 -26.40 -11.51 7.48
N GLY A 184 -26.96 -11.37 6.29
CA GLY A 184 -27.82 -10.25 5.90
C GLY A 184 -27.07 -8.91 5.81
N ARG A 185 -25.73 -8.91 5.88
CA ARG A 185 -24.94 -7.70 5.81
C ARG A 185 -24.94 -7.14 4.40
N LYS A 186 -25.29 -5.87 4.28
CA LYS A 186 -25.26 -5.16 3.00
C LYS A 186 -23.87 -4.63 2.70
N ARG A 187 -23.47 -4.67 1.42
CA ARG A 187 -22.28 -4.05 0.90
C ARG A 187 -22.25 -2.56 1.21
N ILE A 188 -21.12 -2.06 1.69
CA ILE A 188 -20.85 -0.62 1.70
C ILE A 188 -20.17 -0.22 0.38
N HIS A 189 -20.42 1.00 -0.05
CA HIS A 189 -19.78 1.52 -1.26
C HIS A 189 -18.36 1.97 -0.92
N TYR A 190 -17.41 1.03 -0.97
CA TYR A 190 -16.01 1.31 -0.70
C TYR A 190 -15.25 1.48 -2.00
N THR A 191 -14.84 2.70 -2.28
CA THR A 191 -13.82 3.04 -3.28
C THR A 191 -12.97 4.15 -2.71
N ARG A 192 -11.66 4.08 -2.94
CA ARG A 192 -10.71 5.06 -2.47
C ARG A 192 -9.75 5.39 -3.60
N GLU A 193 -9.71 6.69 -3.95
CA GLU A 193 -8.78 7.26 -4.92
C GLU A 193 -7.79 8.13 -4.17
N GLU A 194 -6.52 7.79 -4.19
CA GLU A 194 -5.47 8.53 -3.50
C GLU A 194 -4.41 9.08 -4.44
N GLY A 195 -3.96 10.31 -4.21
CA GLY A 195 -2.65 10.80 -4.61
C GLY A 195 -1.62 10.36 -3.59
N ILE A 196 -0.51 9.78 -4.03
CA ILE A 196 0.51 9.17 -3.20
C ILE A 196 1.83 9.90 -3.33
N PHE A 197 2.51 10.12 -2.19
CA PHE A 197 3.92 10.47 -2.13
C PHE A 197 4.62 9.54 -1.14
N GLY A 198 5.66 8.85 -1.60
CA GLY A 198 6.44 7.92 -0.79
C GLY A 198 7.94 8.15 -0.92
N VAL A 199 8.66 7.88 0.15
CA VAL A 199 10.13 7.88 0.19
C VAL A 199 10.64 6.53 0.67
N SER A 200 11.80 6.14 0.19
CA SER A 200 12.48 4.90 0.58
C SER A 200 13.97 5.15 0.76
N TRP A 201 14.53 4.61 1.82
CA TRP A 201 15.94 4.75 2.15
C TRP A 201 16.55 3.45 2.63
N LYS A 202 17.53 2.95 1.86
CA LYS A 202 18.38 1.83 2.25
C LYS A 202 19.52 2.37 3.13
N PHE A 203 19.30 2.50 4.43
CA PHE A 203 20.24 3.12 5.37
C PHE A 203 21.31 2.16 5.90
N ARG A 204 21.18 0.86 5.62
CA ARG A 204 22.18 -0.19 5.85
C ARG A 204 22.17 -1.16 4.66
N PRO A 205 23.23 -1.98 4.44
CA PRO A 205 23.32 -2.89 3.30
C PRO A 205 22.10 -3.78 3.09
N TYR A 206 21.44 -4.18 4.18
CA TYR A 206 20.33 -5.13 4.16
C TYR A 206 19.04 -4.57 4.74
N VAL A 207 19.02 -3.27 5.10
CA VAL A 207 17.90 -2.65 5.78
C VAL A 207 17.39 -1.45 4.99
N THR A 208 16.12 -1.50 4.63
CA THR A 208 15.42 -0.43 3.92
C THR A 208 14.24 0.04 4.75
N GLY A 209 14.15 1.34 4.99
CA GLY A 209 12.96 1.98 5.55
C GLY A 209 12.16 2.69 4.47
N TYR A 210 10.88 2.88 4.72
CA TYR A 210 9.99 3.68 3.87
C TYR A 210 8.97 4.46 4.68
N ALA A 211 8.52 5.54 4.08
CA ALA A 211 7.38 6.33 4.57
C ALA A 211 6.53 6.78 3.39
N GLU A 212 5.22 6.82 3.58
CA GLU A 212 4.29 7.20 2.52
C GLU A 212 3.11 7.98 3.10
N VAL A 213 2.67 9.00 2.38
CA VAL A 213 1.43 9.70 2.61
C VAL A 213 0.52 9.52 1.40
N GLY A 214 -0.74 9.21 1.66
CA GLY A 214 -1.83 9.21 0.68
C GLY A 214 -2.84 10.27 1.05
N VAL A 215 -3.36 10.98 0.07
CA VAL A 215 -4.46 11.94 0.23
C VAL A 215 -5.48 11.69 -0.86
N GLY A 216 -6.72 11.48 -0.49
CA GLY A 216 -7.76 11.14 -1.48
C GLY A 216 -9.16 11.12 -0.91
N ASN A 217 -10.08 10.55 -1.67
CA ASN A 217 -11.45 10.40 -1.25
C ASN A 217 -11.57 9.21 -0.29
N GLY A 218 -12.07 9.49 0.91
CA GLY A 218 -12.52 8.47 1.83
C GLY A 218 -13.96 8.05 1.56
N LEU A 219 -14.46 7.17 2.40
CA LEU A 219 -15.89 6.85 2.45
C LEU A 219 -16.70 8.12 2.70
N ALA A 220 -17.87 8.21 2.08
CA ALA A 220 -18.74 9.38 2.09
C ALA A 220 -18.21 10.61 1.30
N GLY A 221 -17.20 10.46 0.45
CA GLY A 221 -16.71 11.51 -0.44
C GLY A 221 -15.95 12.66 0.24
N SER A 222 -15.58 12.49 1.52
CA SER A 222 -14.69 13.42 2.20
C SER A 222 -13.24 13.17 1.78
N VAL A 223 -12.44 14.24 1.72
CA VAL A 223 -10.99 14.08 1.55
C VAL A 223 -10.39 13.62 2.87
N THR A 224 -9.64 12.53 2.83
CA THR A 224 -8.97 11.94 4.00
C THR A 224 -7.51 11.65 3.69
N SER A 225 -6.73 11.51 4.75
CA SER A 225 -5.30 11.25 4.67
C SER A 225 -4.96 9.84 5.18
N ARG A 226 -3.88 9.28 4.65
CA ARG A 226 -3.29 8.02 5.09
C ARG A 226 -1.81 8.20 5.34
N LEU A 227 -1.31 7.60 6.41
CA LEU A 227 0.12 7.51 6.68
C LEU A 227 0.53 6.05 6.73
N GLN A 228 1.73 5.76 6.23
CA GLN A 228 2.32 4.45 6.24
C GLN A 228 3.82 4.54 6.48
N PHE A 229 4.34 3.63 7.30
CA PHE A 229 5.76 3.50 7.61
C PHE A 229 6.13 2.03 7.68
N GLY A 230 7.36 1.72 7.32
CA GLY A 230 7.86 0.37 7.52
C GLY A 230 9.37 0.29 7.43
N VAL A 231 9.87 -0.84 7.92
CA VAL A 231 11.27 -1.23 7.80
C VAL A 231 11.33 -2.68 7.40
N GLN A 232 12.23 -3.00 6.50
CA GLN A 232 12.45 -4.36 6.02
C GLN A 232 13.95 -4.67 5.99
N TYR A 233 14.27 -5.84 6.52
CA TYR A 233 15.59 -6.45 6.50
C TYR A 233 15.56 -7.68 5.62
N VAL A 234 16.51 -7.80 4.70
CA VAL A 234 16.70 -9.00 3.87
C VAL A 234 18.18 -9.33 3.87
N SER A 235 18.58 -10.46 4.47
CA SER A 235 19.98 -10.87 4.54
C SER A 235 20.55 -11.26 3.18
N GLU A 236 21.87 -11.38 3.13
CA GLU A 236 22.49 -12.15 2.03
C GLU A 236 22.00 -13.60 2.02
N PRO A 237 21.98 -14.25 0.85
CA PRO A 237 21.70 -15.67 0.76
C PRO A 237 22.78 -16.48 1.48
N ARG A 238 22.45 -17.02 2.65
CA ARG A 238 23.38 -17.83 3.48
C ARG A 238 22.84 -19.21 3.83
N PHE A 239 21.52 -19.37 3.76
CA PHE A 239 20.86 -20.63 4.08
C PHE A 239 20.74 -21.52 2.85
N TRP A 240 20.57 -22.82 3.06
CA TRP A 240 20.44 -23.83 2.01
C TRP A 240 21.55 -23.73 0.96
N LYS A 241 22.81 -23.79 1.43
CA LYS A 241 24.00 -23.67 0.57
C LYS A 241 24.07 -22.33 -0.20
N GLY A 242 23.68 -21.24 0.45
CA GLY A 242 23.71 -19.90 -0.13
C GLY A 242 22.55 -19.58 -1.09
N ARG A 243 21.47 -20.39 -1.07
CA ARG A 243 20.32 -20.20 -1.97
C ARG A 243 19.16 -19.42 -1.34
N ALA A 244 19.13 -19.25 -0.02
CA ALA A 244 18.06 -18.57 0.67
C ALA A 244 18.57 -17.47 1.60
N SER A 245 17.82 -16.39 1.68
CA SER A 245 17.95 -15.30 2.64
C SER A 245 16.90 -15.45 3.72
N HIS A 246 17.19 -15.04 4.95
CA HIS A 246 16.13 -14.73 5.90
C HIS A 246 15.74 -13.26 5.77
N PHE A 247 14.50 -12.96 6.11
CA PHE A 247 14.00 -11.60 6.14
C PHE A 247 13.12 -11.35 7.37
N ALA A 248 13.02 -10.10 7.76
CA ALA A 248 12.05 -9.60 8.71
C ALA A 248 11.59 -8.21 8.28
N ALA A 249 10.33 -7.92 8.42
CA ALA A 249 9.77 -6.63 8.05
C ALA A 249 8.61 -6.27 8.97
N PHE A 250 8.37 -4.98 9.13
CA PHE A 250 7.10 -4.49 9.68
C PHE A 250 6.53 -3.38 8.80
N ASP A 251 5.21 -3.26 8.83
CA ASP A 251 4.42 -2.21 8.20
C ASP A 251 3.45 -1.65 9.23
N LEU A 252 3.34 -0.34 9.26
CA LEU A 252 2.42 0.39 10.09
C LEU A 252 1.63 1.34 9.20
N ARG A 253 0.30 1.18 9.18
CA ARG A 253 -0.60 1.99 8.36
C ARG A 253 -1.73 2.54 9.20
N THR A 254 -2.10 3.80 8.94
CA THR A 254 -3.21 4.47 9.63
C THR A 254 -3.97 5.37 8.67
N TYR A 255 -5.28 5.56 8.91
CA TYR A 255 -6.17 6.38 8.11
C TYR A 255 -6.89 7.40 9.00
N GLU A 256 -6.99 8.63 8.52
CA GLU A 256 -7.73 9.71 9.19
C GLU A 256 -9.20 9.31 9.44
N GLU A 257 -9.85 8.67 8.46
CA GLU A 257 -11.25 8.24 8.55
C GLU A 257 -11.50 7.14 9.61
N THR A 258 -10.46 6.54 10.17
CA THR A 258 -10.55 5.59 11.29
C THR A 258 -9.97 6.16 12.58
N ASP A 259 -10.01 7.50 12.74
CA ASP A 259 -9.45 8.22 13.88
C ASP A 259 -7.98 7.85 14.14
N TRP A 260 -7.21 7.70 13.06
CA TRP A 260 -5.80 7.31 13.09
C TRP A 260 -5.52 5.99 13.82
N THR A 261 -6.53 5.13 13.96
CA THR A 261 -6.31 3.78 14.51
C THR A 261 -5.34 3.02 13.62
N THR A 262 -4.23 2.62 14.22
CA THR A 262 -3.11 2.01 13.52
C THR A 262 -3.36 0.53 13.26
N ARG A 263 -2.95 0.05 12.09
CA ARG A 263 -2.70 -1.35 11.80
C ARG A 263 -1.19 -1.59 11.78
N LEU A 264 -0.74 -2.56 12.54
CA LEU A 264 0.64 -3.05 12.56
C LEU A 264 0.67 -4.47 12.01
N THR A 265 1.58 -4.72 11.08
CA THR A 265 1.88 -6.05 10.54
C THR A 265 3.38 -6.31 10.65
N VAL A 266 3.74 -7.47 11.14
CA VAL A 266 5.13 -7.95 11.23
C VAL A 266 5.24 -9.27 10.46
N GLN A 267 6.22 -9.39 9.58
CA GLN A 267 6.43 -10.58 8.77
C GLN A 267 7.89 -11.02 8.87
N ALA A 268 8.13 -12.32 9.04
CA ALA A 268 9.47 -12.90 9.06
C ALA A 268 9.48 -14.28 8.39
N GLY A 269 10.58 -14.63 7.75
CA GLY A 269 10.67 -15.91 7.04
C GLY A 269 11.91 -16.04 6.17
N TYR A 270 11.78 -16.87 5.15
CA TYR A 270 12.83 -17.14 4.17
C TYR A 270 12.42 -16.67 2.78
N ARG A 271 13.40 -16.11 2.07
CA ARG A 271 13.29 -15.67 0.67
C ARG A 271 14.25 -16.49 -0.17
N ILE A 272 13.73 -17.14 -1.22
CA ILE A 272 14.47 -18.01 -2.12
C ILE A 272 14.42 -17.36 -3.51
N PRO A 273 15.52 -16.72 -3.97
CA PRO A 273 15.57 -16.14 -5.32
C PRO A 273 15.33 -17.19 -6.42
N VAL A 274 14.71 -16.79 -7.50
CA VAL A 274 14.41 -17.64 -8.66
C VAL A 274 15.10 -17.07 -9.90
N GLY A 275 16.08 -17.81 -10.43
CA GLY A 275 16.86 -17.39 -11.59
C GLY A 275 17.68 -16.12 -11.33
N ASP A 276 17.96 -15.39 -12.40
CA ASP A 276 18.76 -14.15 -12.38
C ASP A 276 17.92 -12.87 -12.17
N ARG A 277 16.62 -13.04 -11.91
CA ARG A 277 15.66 -11.93 -11.76
C ARG A 277 15.50 -11.53 -10.28
N SER A 278 14.86 -10.41 -10.07
CA SER A 278 14.41 -9.97 -8.75
C SER A 278 13.36 -10.89 -8.12
N SER A 279 12.83 -11.83 -8.90
CA SER A 279 11.79 -12.78 -8.49
C SER A 279 12.26 -13.71 -7.38
N ALA A 280 11.36 -14.01 -6.45
CA ALA A 280 11.65 -14.92 -5.35
C ALA A 280 10.38 -15.57 -4.79
N HIS A 281 10.53 -16.80 -4.29
CA HIS A 281 9.56 -17.38 -3.37
C HIS A 281 9.87 -16.92 -1.95
N ARG A 282 8.82 -16.63 -1.16
CA ARG A 282 8.93 -16.41 0.30
C ARG A 282 8.00 -17.38 1.03
N VAL A 283 8.50 -17.93 2.13
CA VAL A 283 7.67 -18.61 3.13
C VAL A 283 7.81 -17.82 4.41
N ALA A 284 6.70 -17.38 4.97
CA ALA A 284 6.70 -16.45 6.08
C ALA A 284 5.63 -16.73 7.11
N PHE A 285 5.96 -16.40 8.36
CA PHE A 285 4.99 -16.10 9.40
C PHE A 285 4.70 -14.60 9.40
N GLU A 286 3.44 -14.26 9.56
CA GLU A 286 2.97 -12.90 9.74
C GLU A 286 2.12 -12.82 11.00
N TRP A 287 2.32 -11.76 11.76
CA TRP A 287 1.43 -11.34 12.83
C TRP A 287 0.93 -9.94 12.52
N GLY A 288 -0.36 -9.70 12.73
CA GLY A 288 -0.93 -8.39 12.53
C GLY A 288 -2.00 -8.07 13.55
N THR A 289 -2.18 -6.78 13.82
CA THR A 289 -3.23 -6.26 14.71
C THR A 289 -3.67 -4.87 14.27
N GLY A 290 -4.91 -4.51 14.56
CA GLY A 290 -5.50 -3.22 14.26
C GLY A 290 -6.66 -3.33 13.27
N ARG A 291 -6.86 -2.31 12.43
CA ARG A 291 -7.97 -2.29 11.47
C ARG A 291 -7.86 -3.42 10.45
N SER A 292 -9.00 -4.00 10.09
CA SER A 292 -9.06 -5.07 9.09
C SER A 292 -8.36 -4.67 7.78
N VAL A 293 -7.78 -5.65 7.11
CA VAL A 293 -7.14 -5.44 5.81
C VAL A 293 -8.13 -5.27 4.67
N MET A 294 -9.39 -5.72 4.85
CA MET A 294 -10.45 -5.66 3.87
C MET A 294 -11.23 -4.35 3.99
N GLY A 295 -11.40 -3.62 2.90
CA GLY A 295 -12.08 -2.31 2.90
C GLY A 295 -13.53 -2.37 3.37
N GLN A 296 -14.29 -3.45 3.09
CA GLN A 296 -15.65 -3.66 3.61
C GLN A 296 -15.71 -3.71 5.14
N PHE A 297 -14.58 -4.02 5.77
CA PHE A 297 -14.46 -4.20 7.21
C PHE A 297 -13.48 -3.21 7.86
N LEU A 298 -13.13 -2.12 7.20
CA LEU A 298 -12.11 -1.16 7.64
C LEU A 298 -12.32 -0.64 9.07
N TRP A 299 -13.57 -0.54 9.54
CA TRP A 299 -13.88 -0.07 10.91
C TRP A 299 -13.74 -1.13 11.98
N TYR A 300 -13.62 -2.41 11.61
CA TYR A 300 -13.45 -3.51 12.55
C TYR A 300 -11.98 -3.74 12.84
N LYS A 301 -11.70 -4.17 14.07
CA LYS A 301 -10.35 -4.57 14.47
C LYS A 301 -10.20 -6.07 14.42
N GLU A 302 -9.00 -6.50 14.13
CA GLU A 302 -8.63 -7.91 14.09
C GLU A 302 -7.22 -8.08 14.61
N THR A 303 -6.93 -9.25 15.18
CA THR A 303 -5.57 -9.70 15.48
C THR A 303 -5.40 -11.10 14.92
N TRP A 304 -4.36 -11.28 14.11
CA TRP A 304 -4.16 -12.50 13.35
C TRP A 304 -2.72 -12.99 13.34
N PHE A 305 -2.59 -14.29 13.10
CA PHE A 305 -1.35 -14.95 12.73
C PHE A 305 -1.55 -15.59 11.35
N THR A 306 -0.53 -15.55 10.51
CA THR A 306 -0.59 -16.12 9.16
C THR A 306 0.64 -16.96 8.88
N LEU A 307 0.46 -18.12 8.25
CA LEU A 307 1.48 -18.84 7.53
C LEU A 307 1.20 -18.69 6.04
N GLY A 308 2.15 -18.09 5.31
CA GLY A 308 1.96 -17.76 3.90
C GLY A 308 3.10 -18.21 3.02
N TRP A 309 2.76 -18.57 1.79
CA TRP A 309 3.68 -18.69 0.66
C TRP A 309 3.43 -17.53 -0.29
N TYR A 310 4.49 -16.85 -0.68
CA TYR A 310 4.46 -15.65 -1.51
C TYR A 310 5.36 -15.84 -2.71
N TYR A 311 5.03 -15.17 -3.81
CA TYR A 311 5.88 -15.07 -4.99
C TYR A 311 6.02 -13.61 -5.40
N ASP A 312 7.25 -13.10 -5.32
CA ASP A 312 7.64 -11.76 -5.77
C ASP A 312 8.17 -11.87 -7.20
N PHE A 313 7.77 -10.94 -8.08
CA PHE A 313 8.28 -10.83 -9.46
C PHE A 313 9.62 -10.08 -9.54
#